data_4cc77e1cbe8ead3ea76cf0919cc8489d
#
_entry.id   4cc77e1cbe8ead3ea76cf0919cc8489d
#
_cell.length_a   1.000
_cell.length_b   1.000
_cell.length_c   1.000
_cell.angle_alpha   90.00
_cell.angle_beta   90.00
_cell.angle_gamma   90.00
#
_symmetry.space_group_name_H-M   'P 1'
#
loop_
_entity.id
_entity.type
_entity.pdbx_description
1 polymer ?
#
loop_
_entity_poly.entity_id
_entity_poly.type
_entity_poly.pdbx_seq_one_letter_code
_entity_poly.pdbx_strand_id
1 'polypeptide(L)'
;MKFSFPLVELSGVKIPKVLVGTSPFIAAGQFGLKSYKYYYDFVLHPENIVKILEYCFKLGVTGVQLLAYSFLAKAVEETYRRTGIKPIIVATLMPDDEESLNWIIKLDAAIALIHASIVDTLDLEKICSQIDLLKEHGLKYGLVTHEPWKTVSFIKEQKLTEVLMAPVNKQGIFMGDRDKVLALYRDSGLDIIGKKVLGAGVIPVKEAFEYVFSLDFIKSVAVGIASIKEAEETFSIAYNMINSRE
;
A
#
# COMPACT_ATOMS: atom_id res chain seq x y z
N MET A 1 -3.61 -20.87 -12.69
CA MET A 1 -2.21 -20.42 -12.89
C MET A 1 -1.76 -19.77 -11.61
N LYS A 2 -0.55 -20.00 -11.11
CA LYS A 2 -0.04 -19.36 -9.90
C LYS A 2 0.94 -18.26 -10.36
N PHE A 3 0.70 -17.02 -9.93
CA PHE A 3 1.57 -15.89 -10.22
C PHE A 3 2.84 -15.93 -9.36
N SER A 4 3.93 -15.38 -9.89
CA SER A 4 5.16 -15.13 -9.14
C SER A 4 5.60 -13.70 -9.46
N PHE A 5 5.19 -12.75 -8.63
CA PHE A 5 5.61 -11.37 -8.79
C PHE A 5 7.07 -11.21 -8.34
N PRO A 6 7.90 -10.47 -9.10
CA PRO A 6 9.28 -10.22 -8.70
C PRO A 6 9.32 -9.45 -7.38
N LEU A 7 10.35 -9.74 -6.59
CA LEU A 7 10.67 -8.94 -5.41
C LEU A 7 11.52 -7.75 -5.84
N VAL A 8 11.21 -6.60 -5.25
CA VAL A 8 11.97 -5.37 -5.39
C VAL A 8 12.53 -4.97 -4.03
N GLU A 9 13.69 -4.32 -4.03
CA GLU A 9 14.33 -3.89 -2.80
C GLU A 9 14.01 -2.43 -2.51
N LEU A 10 13.58 -2.16 -1.28
CA LEU A 10 13.33 -0.83 -0.72
C LEU A 10 14.13 -0.71 0.58
N SER A 11 15.14 0.17 0.59
CA SER A 11 15.97 0.40 1.77
C SER A 11 16.46 -0.88 2.46
N GLY A 12 16.91 -1.85 1.66
CA GLY A 12 17.42 -3.15 2.14
C GLY A 12 16.33 -4.18 2.47
N VAL A 13 15.05 -3.89 2.22
CA VAL A 13 13.93 -4.82 2.44
C VAL A 13 13.35 -5.28 1.11
N LYS A 14 13.21 -6.58 0.92
CA LYS A 14 12.59 -7.16 -0.28
C LYS A 14 11.08 -7.32 -0.11
N ILE A 15 10.32 -6.66 -0.97
CA ILE A 15 8.86 -6.78 -1.03
C ILE A 15 8.38 -7.08 -2.46
N PRO A 16 7.18 -7.67 -2.66
CA PRO A 16 6.65 -7.87 -3.99
C PRO A 16 6.43 -6.56 -4.75
N LYS A 17 6.66 -6.58 -6.07
CA LYS A 17 6.39 -5.43 -6.96
C LYS A 17 4.92 -5.00 -6.95
N VAL A 18 4.01 -5.93 -6.64
CA VAL A 18 2.56 -5.67 -6.54
C VAL A 18 2.04 -6.20 -5.21
N LEU A 19 1.33 -5.34 -4.49
CA LEU A 19 0.71 -5.61 -3.19
C LEU A 19 -0.81 -5.53 -3.28
N VAL A 20 -1.51 -6.39 -2.56
CA VAL A 20 -2.94 -6.21 -2.28
C VAL A 20 -3.10 -5.03 -1.33
N GLY A 21 -3.78 -3.97 -1.78
CA GLY A 21 -4.09 -2.80 -0.95
C GLY A 21 -5.39 -3.01 -0.18
N THR A 22 -5.43 -2.66 1.10
CA THR A 22 -6.58 -2.87 1.98
C THR A 22 -7.54 -1.69 2.10
N SER A 23 -7.33 -0.60 1.34
CA SER A 23 -8.19 0.59 1.42
C SER A 23 -9.69 0.33 1.13
N PRO A 24 -10.12 -0.58 0.22
CA PRO A 24 -11.54 -0.91 0.07
C PRO A 24 -12.13 -1.54 1.32
N PHE A 25 -11.35 -2.31 2.06
CA PHE A 25 -11.81 -3.05 3.23
C PHE A 25 -12.14 -2.18 4.44
N ILE A 26 -11.62 -0.93 4.48
CA ILE A 26 -12.00 0.07 5.48
C ILE A 26 -13.07 1.04 4.96
N ALA A 27 -13.64 0.78 3.80
CA ALA A 27 -14.61 1.67 3.16
C ALA A 27 -14.08 3.12 2.99
N ALA A 28 -12.79 3.27 2.63
CA ALA A 28 -12.15 4.57 2.54
C ALA A 28 -12.94 5.56 1.69
N GLY A 29 -13.07 6.82 2.16
CA GLY A 29 -13.91 7.85 1.54
C GLY A 29 -13.56 8.19 0.09
N GLN A 30 -12.36 7.85 -0.38
CA GLN A 30 -11.93 8.04 -1.77
C GLN A 30 -12.79 7.28 -2.79
N PHE A 31 -13.58 6.28 -2.37
CA PHE A 31 -14.44 5.48 -3.23
C PHE A 31 -15.85 6.09 -3.39
N GLY A 32 -16.13 7.23 -2.76
CA GLY A 32 -17.41 7.92 -2.86
C GLY A 32 -18.59 7.03 -2.44
N LEU A 33 -19.65 6.94 -3.26
CA LEU A 33 -20.83 6.13 -2.93
C LEU A 33 -20.55 4.62 -2.78
N LYS A 34 -19.49 4.10 -3.40
CA LYS A 34 -19.09 2.70 -3.21
C LYS A 34 -18.64 2.41 -1.78
N SER A 35 -18.22 3.41 -1.01
CA SER A 35 -17.83 3.24 0.39
C SER A 35 -18.96 2.65 1.26
N TYR A 36 -20.23 2.98 0.99
CA TYR A 36 -21.38 2.39 1.71
C TYR A 36 -21.47 0.88 1.51
N LYS A 37 -21.28 0.43 0.25
CA LYS A 37 -21.25 -1.01 -0.06
C LYS A 37 -20.04 -1.68 0.59
N TYR A 38 -18.86 -1.06 0.52
CA TYR A 38 -17.64 -1.61 1.11
C TYR A 38 -17.73 -1.67 2.64
N TYR A 39 -18.39 -0.70 3.27
CA TYR A 39 -18.64 -0.75 4.71
C TYR A 39 -19.47 -1.98 5.08
N TYR A 40 -20.58 -2.19 4.38
CA TYR A 40 -21.41 -3.37 4.58
C TYR A 40 -20.66 -4.66 4.31
N ASP A 41 -19.97 -4.75 3.17
CA ASP A 41 -19.33 -5.99 2.72
C ASP A 41 -18.11 -6.39 3.56
N PHE A 42 -17.39 -5.42 4.16
CA PHE A 42 -16.07 -5.67 4.75
C PHE A 42 -15.96 -5.26 6.22
N VAL A 43 -16.52 -4.11 6.61
CA VAL A 43 -16.43 -3.67 8.01
C VAL A 43 -17.41 -4.46 8.87
N LEU A 44 -18.64 -4.66 8.38
CA LEU A 44 -19.65 -5.46 9.06
C LEU A 44 -19.47 -6.98 8.82
N HIS A 45 -18.80 -7.38 7.74
CA HIS A 45 -18.59 -8.76 7.34
C HIS A 45 -17.11 -9.06 7.02
N PRO A 46 -16.20 -9.01 8.01
CA PRO A 46 -14.76 -9.18 7.81
C PRO A 46 -14.36 -10.55 7.26
N GLU A 47 -15.21 -11.55 7.38
CA GLU A 47 -15.01 -12.86 6.75
C GLU A 47 -14.93 -12.81 5.22
N ASN A 48 -15.48 -11.78 4.59
CA ASN A 48 -15.35 -11.57 3.16
C ASN A 48 -13.94 -11.10 2.77
N ILE A 49 -13.25 -10.37 3.66
CA ILE A 49 -11.85 -10.01 3.49
C ILE A 49 -10.98 -11.27 3.43
N VAL A 50 -11.20 -12.19 4.38
CA VAL A 50 -10.48 -13.47 4.42
C VAL A 50 -10.66 -14.24 3.11
N LYS A 51 -11.87 -14.34 2.56
CA LYS A 51 -12.15 -15.03 1.28
C LYS A 51 -11.35 -14.43 0.11
N ILE A 52 -11.31 -13.09 0.04
CA ILE A 52 -10.57 -12.39 -1.01
C ILE A 52 -9.06 -12.60 -0.87
N LEU A 53 -8.53 -12.45 0.35
CA LEU A 53 -7.10 -12.65 0.62
C LEU A 53 -6.67 -14.10 0.40
N GLU A 54 -7.48 -15.10 0.81
CA GLU A 54 -7.22 -16.51 0.51
C GLU A 54 -7.10 -16.75 -1.00
N TYR A 55 -7.99 -16.15 -1.78
CA TYR A 55 -7.92 -16.26 -3.23
C TYR A 55 -6.64 -15.64 -3.78
N CYS A 56 -6.29 -14.42 -3.34
CA CYS A 56 -5.05 -13.74 -3.75
C CYS A 56 -3.81 -14.57 -3.41
N PHE A 57 -3.73 -15.12 -2.19
CA PHE A 57 -2.58 -15.93 -1.76
C PHE A 57 -2.47 -17.22 -2.57
N LYS A 58 -3.58 -17.88 -2.86
CA LYS A 58 -3.61 -19.08 -3.72
C LYS A 58 -3.21 -18.76 -5.16
N LEU A 59 -3.53 -17.56 -5.67
CA LEU A 59 -3.03 -17.06 -6.95
C LEU A 59 -1.52 -16.74 -6.94
N GLY A 60 -0.91 -16.61 -5.76
CA GLY A 60 0.51 -16.25 -5.61
C GLY A 60 0.74 -14.75 -5.35
N VAL A 61 -0.32 -13.96 -5.14
CA VAL A 61 -0.23 -12.56 -4.72
C VAL A 61 -0.15 -12.54 -3.19
N THR A 62 1.07 -12.60 -2.67
CA THR A 62 1.31 -12.75 -1.22
C THR A 62 1.78 -11.47 -0.54
N GLY A 63 1.95 -10.39 -1.29
CA GLY A 63 2.24 -9.07 -0.73
C GLY A 63 0.96 -8.36 -0.29
N VAL A 64 0.95 -7.79 0.91
CA VAL A 64 -0.19 -7.05 1.45
C VAL A 64 0.25 -5.68 1.94
N GLN A 65 -0.36 -4.62 1.42
CA GLN A 65 -0.33 -3.30 2.04
C GLN A 65 -1.48 -3.22 3.03
N LEU A 66 -1.17 -3.34 4.30
CA LEU A 66 -2.11 -3.42 5.40
C LEU A 66 -2.28 -2.04 6.07
N LEU A 67 -3.51 -1.53 6.11
CA LEU A 67 -3.88 -0.53 7.10
C LEU A 67 -4.10 -1.29 8.41
N ALA A 68 -3.23 -1.10 9.40
CA ALA A 68 -3.13 -2.00 10.54
C ALA A 68 -4.22 -1.79 11.60
N TYR A 69 -5.48 -1.69 11.14
CA TYR A 69 -6.64 -1.82 12.01
C TYR A 69 -6.80 -3.25 12.51
N SER A 70 -7.19 -3.40 13.77
CA SER A 70 -7.29 -4.71 14.43
C SER A 70 -8.14 -5.72 13.66
N PHE A 71 -9.27 -5.31 13.06
CA PHE A 71 -10.12 -6.23 12.29
C PHE A 71 -9.49 -6.70 10.98
N LEU A 72 -8.71 -5.82 10.31
CA LEU A 72 -7.97 -6.17 9.10
C LEU A 72 -6.77 -7.07 9.42
N ALA A 73 -6.03 -6.75 10.48
CA ALA A 73 -4.91 -7.55 10.93
C ALA A 73 -5.35 -8.97 11.31
N LYS A 74 -6.49 -9.11 12.01
CA LYS A 74 -7.12 -10.40 12.29
C LYS A 74 -7.50 -11.17 11.02
N ALA A 75 -8.02 -10.47 10.00
CA ALA A 75 -8.36 -11.12 8.72
C ALA A 75 -7.10 -11.63 7.99
N VAL A 76 -5.99 -10.88 8.01
CA VAL A 76 -4.71 -11.32 7.43
C VAL A 76 -4.15 -12.51 8.21
N GLU A 77 -4.16 -12.49 9.54
CA GLU A 77 -3.73 -13.59 10.39
C GLU A 77 -4.55 -14.87 10.13
N GLU A 78 -5.88 -14.74 10.06
CA GLU A 78 -6.77 -15.84 9.76
C GLU A 78 -6.53 -16.42 8.36
N THR A 79 -6.26 -15.54 7.37
CA THR A 79 -5.90 -15.99 6.01
C THR A 79 -4.60 -16.79 6.02
N TYR A 80 -3.58 -16.32 6.74
CA TYR A 80 -2.33 -17.06 6.91
C TYR A 80 -2.57 -18.42 7.57
N ARG A 81 -3.35 -18.44 8.66
CA ARG A 81 -3.69 -19.68 9.37
C ARG A 81 -4.39 -20.72 8.47
N ARG A 82 -5.31 -20.26 7.60
CA ARG A 82 -6.05 -21.14 6.68
C ARG A 82 -5.25 -21.63 5.49
N THR A 83 -4.38 -20.77 4.96
CA THR A 83 -3.65 -21.09 3.72
C THR A 83 -2.26 -21.68 3.96
N GLY A 84 -1.67 -21.45 5.13
CA GLY A 84 -0.26 -21.74 5.43
C GLY A 84 0.71 -20.84 4.67
N ILE A 85 0.22 -19.84 3.93
CA ILE A 85 1.05 -18.93 3.11
C ILE A 85 1.31 -17.66 3.91
N LYS A 86 2.57 -17.48 4.35
CA LYS A 86 3.00 -16.27 5.07
C LYS A 86 3.05 -15.08 4.09
N PRO A 87 2.28 -14.01 4.32
CA PRO A 87 2.35 -12.81 3.49
C PRO A 87 3.60 -11.98 3.80
N ILE A 88 4.05 -11.20 2.80
CA ILE A 88 4.99 -10.10 3.01
C ILE A 88 4.16 -8.84 3.22
N ILE A 89 4.27 -8.22 4.40
CA ILE A 89 3.38 -7.14 4.82
C ILE A 89 4.12 -5.80 4.84
N VAL A 90 3.55 -4.81 4.15
CA VAL A 90 3.87 -3.39 4.31
C VAL A 90 2.71 -2.78 5.07
N ALA A 91 2.88 -2.53 6.36
CA ALA A 91 1.79 -2.10 7.24
C ALA A 91 1.83 -0.60 7.49
N THR A 92 0.66 0.05 7.50
CA THR A 92 0.53 1.44 7.94
C THR A 92 0.02 1.46 9.37
N LEU A 93 0.78 2.11 10.26
CA LEU A 93 0.39 2.36 11.66
C LEU A 93 -0.81 3.30 11.69
N MET A 94 -1.89 2.84 12.31
CA MET A 94 -3.15 3.60 12.40
C MET A 94 -3.18 4.39 13.70
N PRO A 95 -3.24 5.73 13.64
CA PRO A 95 -3.14 6.57 14.84
C PRO A 95 -4.39 6.51 15.75
N ASP A 96 -5.48 5.99 15.24
CA ASP A 96 -6.77 5.83 15.91
C ASP A 96 -7.09 4.39 16.35
N ASP A 97 -6.08 3.48 16.28
CA ASP A 97 -6.20 2.10 16.78
C ASP A 97 -4.99 1.79 17.68
N GLU A 98 -5.21 1.75 18.98
CA GLU A 98 -4.17 1.51 20.00
C GLU A 98 -3.45 0.16 19.83
N GLU A 99 -4.11 -0.84 19.24
CA GLU A 99 -3.53 -2.16 18.96
C GLU A 99 -2.70 -2.22 17.67
N SER A 100 -2.71 -1.14 16.88
CA SER A 100 -2.11 -1.12 15.55
C SER A 100 -0.63 -1.52 15.55
N LEU A 101 0.15 -0.97 16.48
CA LEU A 101 1.58 -1.31 16.62
C LEU A 101 1.78 -2.78 17.01
N ASN A 102 0.99 -3.29 17.94
CA ASN A 102 1.04 -4.68 18.37
C ASN A 102 0.77 -5.64 17.20
N TRP A 103 -0.19 -5.28 16.34
CA TRP A 103 -0.48 -6.05 15.13
C TRP A 103 0.65 -6.01 14.10
N ILE A 104 1.29 -4.86 13.91
CA ILE A 104 2.46 -4.70 13.02
C ILE A 104 3.58 -5.63 13.46
N ILE A 105 3.88 -5.65 14.76
CA ILE A 105 4.90 -6.51 15.36
C ILE A 105 4.49 -7.99 15.24
N LYS A 106 3.28 -8.34 15.66
CA LYS A 106 2.77 -9.72 15.67
C LYS A 106 2.76 -10.36 14.28
N LEU A 107 2.41 -9.58 13.26
CA LEU A 107 2.38 -10.04 11.88
C LEU A 107 3.75 -10.00 11.19
N ASP A 108 4.80 -9.61 11.89
CA ASP A 108 6.17 -9.52 11.38
C ASP A 108 6.21 -8.69 10.07
N ALA A 109 5.68 -7.47 10.14
CA ALA A 109 5.64 -6.58 8.97
C ALA A 109 7.04 -6.24 8.49
N ALA A 110 7.27 -6.39 7.18
CA ALA A 110 8.56 -6.10 6.55
C ALA A 110 8.91 -4.60 6.60
N ILE A 111 7.89 -3.74 6.47
CA ILE A 111 8.02 -2.28 6.59
C ILE A 111 6.79 -1.76 7.34
N ALA A 112 7.01 -0.89 8.33
CA ALA A 112 5.98 -0.14 9.03
C ALA A 112 5.93 1.30 8.50
N LEU A 113 4.77 1.77 8.05
CA LEU A 113 4.58 3.09 7.48
C LEU A 113 3.84 4.00 8.47
N ILE A 114 4.32 5.22 8.66
CA ILE A 114 3.61 6.24 9.44
C ILE A 114 2.49 6.83 8.59
N HIS A 115 1.28 6.88 9.14
CA HIS A 115 0.08 7.31 8.42
C HIS A 115 0.13 8.77 7.95
N ALA A 116 -0.49 9.04 6.81
CA ALA A 116 -0.50 10.36 6.17
C ALA A 116 -1.10 11.46 7.06
N SER A 117 -2.06 11.15 7.94
CA SER A 117 -2.63 12.15 8.88
C SER A 117 -1.59 12.73 9.85
N ILE A 118 -0.48 12.05 10.06
CA ILE A 118 0.66 12.57 10.83
C ILE A 118 1.64 13.26 9.88
N VAL A 119 2.01 12.57 8.78
CA VAL A 119 3.05 13.04 7.86
C VAL A 119 2.67 14.34 7.15
N ASP A 120 1.41 14.45 6.68
CA ASP A 120 0.92 15.60 5.93
C ASP A 120 0.71 16.86 6.80
N THR A 121 0.83 16.75 8.14
CA THR A 121 0.88 17.92 9.04
C THR A 121 2.17 18.72 8.90
N LEU A 122 3.26 18.09 8.41
CA LEU A 122 4.63 18.62 8.38
C LEU A 122 5.17 18.99 9.77
N ASP A 123 4.56 18.46 10.82
CA ASP A 123 5.00 18.61 12.20
C ASP A 123 6.18 17.66 12.46
N LEU A 124 7.40 18.22 12.41
CA LEU A 124 8.63 17.43 12.50
C LEU A 124 8.72 16.66 13.83
N GLU A 125 8.29 17.27 14.93
CA GLU A 125 8.35 16.65 16.26
C GLU A 125 7.44 15.42 16.32
N LYS A 126 6.19 15.54 15.84
CA LYS A 126 5.26 14.41 15.78
C LYS A 126 5.74 13.30 14.86
N ILE A 127 6.29 13.66 13.70
CA ILE A 127 6.79 12.67 12.75
C ILE A 127 8.00 11.93 13.36
N CYS A 128 8.96 12.66 13.95
CA CYS A 128 10.12 12.06 14.59
C CYS A 128 9.72 11.16 15.77
N SER A 129 8.79 11.56 16.60
CA SER A 129 8.27 10.73 17.70
C SER A 129 7.72 9.38 17.20
N GLN A 130 7.00 9.37 16.07
CA GLN A 130 6.53 8.12 15.48
C GLN A 130 7.65 7.29 14.84
N ILE A 131 8.64 7.94 14.23
CA ILE A 131 9.83 7.26 13.71
C ILE A 131 10.60 6.58 14.86
N ASP A 132 10.82 7.27 15.96
CA ASP A 132 11.55 6.74 17.12
C ASP A 132 10.79 5.58 17.75
N LEU A 133 9.46 5.67 17.86
CA LEU A 133 8.61 4.55 18.30
C LEU A 133 8.84 3.29 17.45
N LEU A 134 8.85 3.42 16.12
CA LEU A 134 9.07 2.28 15.24
C LEU A 134 10.51 1.73 15.36
N LYS A 135 11.50 2.60 15.49
CA LYS A 135 12.91 2.21 15.72
C LYS A 135 13.14 1.48 17.04
N GLU A 136 12.49 1.92 18.13
CA GLU A 136 12.55 1.27 19.44
C GLU A 136 12.08 -0.19 19.39
N HIS A 137 11.16 -0.49 18.47
CA HIS A 137 10.69 -1.86 18.24
C HIS A 137 11.46 -2.60 17.13
N GLY A 138 12.59 -2.03 16.65
CA GLY A 138 13.43 -2.65 15.62
C GLY A 138 12.78 -2.74 14.23
N LEU A 139 11.72 -1.97 13.99
CA LEU A 139 10.96 -2.02 12.74
C LEU A 139 11.66 -1.19 11.65
N LYS A 140 11.71 -1.72 10.43
CA LYS A 140 11.98 -0.93 9.23
C LYS A 140 10.78 -0.03 8.97
N TYR A 141 11.03 1.24 8.63
CA TYR A 141 9.95 2.21 8.54
C TYR A 141 9.96 3.00 7.23
N GLY A 142 8.85 3.63 6.95
CA GLY A 142 8.64 4.59 5.87
C GLY A 142 7.49 5.53 6.21
N LEU A 143 7.18 6.41 5.30
CA LEU A 143 6.13 7.41 5.46
C LEU A 143 5.03 7.25 4.41
N VAL A 144 3.83 7.71 4.72
CA VAL A 144 2.71 7.79 3.76
C VAL A 144 2.33 9.26 3.59
N THR A 145 2.07 9.68 2.35
CA THR A 145 1.49 10.99 2.09
C THR A 145 0.23 10.91 1.22
N HIS A 146 -0.71 11.81 1.42
CA HIS A 146 -1.82 12.12 0.51
C HIS A 146 -1.59 13.42 -0.24
N GLU A 147 -0.62 14.23 0.18
CA GLU A 147 -0.33 15.58 -0.32
C GLU A 147 1.13 15.68 -0.80
N PRO A 148 1.52 14.87 -1.82
CA PRO A 148 2.92 14.74 -2.23
C PRO A 148 3.56 16.06 -2.68
N TRP A 149 2.77 16.98 -3.20
CA TRP A 149 3.25 18.29 -3.69
C TRP A 149 3.89 19.18 -2.61
N LYS A 150 3.55 18.95 -1.32
CA LYS A 150 4.18 19.67 -0.20
C LYS A 150 5.07 18.77 0.64
N THR A 151 4.77 17.48 0.72
CA THR A 151 5.38 16.57 1.67
C THR A 151 6.71 16.02 1.18
N VAL A 152 6.86 15.76 -0.13
CA VAL A 152 8.08 15.12 -0.67
C VAL A 152 9.34 15.94 -0.43
N SER A 153 9.29 17.24 -0.74
CA SER A 153 10.43 18.15 -0.50
C SER A 153 10.79 18.20 0.98
N PHE A 154 9.80 18.32 1.86
CA PHE A 154 10.00 18.33 3.31
C PHE A 154 10.66 17.04 3.80
N ILE A 155 10.18 15.86 3.37
CA ILE A 155 10.75 14.56 3.74
C ILE A 155 12.23 14.47 3.31
N LYS A 156 12.53 14.91 2.08
CA LYS A 156 13.89 14.91 1.54
C LYS A 156 14.82 15.85 2.30
N GLU A 157 14.38 17.09 2.53
CA GLU A 157 15.15 18.12 3.23
C GLU A 157 15.48 17.71 4.68
N GLN A 158 14.50 17.13 5.37
CA GLN A 158 14.66 16.66 6.76
C GLN A 158 15.27 15.25 6.85
N LYS A 159 15.50 14.56 5.72
CA LYS A 159 16.05 13.19 5.65
C LYS A 159 15.30 12.19 6.54
N LEU A 160 13.97 12.25 6.52
CA LEU A 160 13.12 11.51 7.46
C LEU A 160 13.05 10.01 7.17
N THR A 161 13.12 9.62 5.91
CA THR A 161 13.01 8.22 5.47
C THR A 161 13.61 8.04 4.08
N GLU A 162 13.85 6.79 3.72
CA GLU A 162 14.17 6.37 2.34
C GLU A 162 12.96 5.78 1.62
N VAL A 163 11.89 5.39 2.34
CA VAL A 163 10.70 4.74 1.78
C VAL A 163 9.48 5.64 1.91
N LEU A 164 8.82 5.92 0.80
CA LEU A 164 7.60 6.73 0.76
C LEU A 164 6.49 6.02 0.00
N MET A 165 5.31 5.91 0.63
CA MET A 165 4.09 5.49 -0.05
C MET A 165 3.26 6.71 -0.45
N ALA A 166 3.03 6.90 -1.76
CA ALA A 166 2.43 8.13 -2.29
C ALA A 166 1.49 7.86 -3.48
N PRO A 167 0.52 8.77 -3.79
CA PRO A 167 -0.36 8.64 -4.94
C PRO A 167 0.41 8.69 -6.25
N VAL A 168 0.15 7.72 -7.14
CA VAL A 168 0.69 7.69 -8.51
C VAL A 168 -0.37 7.15 -9.46
N ASN A 169 -0.79 7.95 -10.44
CA ASN A 169 -1.66 7.47 -11.51
C ASN A 169 -1.59 8.37 -12.76
N LYS A 170 -2.02 7.83 -13.89
CA LYS A 170 -1.94 8.49 -15.20
C LYS A 170 -2.69 9.82 -15.27
N GLN A 171 -3.83 9.93 -14.58
CA GLN A 171 -4.69 11.11 -14.61
C GLN A 171 -4.33 12.16 -13.56
N GLY A 172 -3.38 11.90 -12.66
CA GLY A 172 -3.01 12.83 -11.58
C GLY A 172 -4.05 12.94 -10.46
N ILE A 173 -5.01 12.02 -10.41
CA ILE A 173 -6.06 12.02 -9.37
C ILE A 173 -5.40 11.89 -8.00
N PHE A 174 -5.71 12.78 -7.07
CA PHE A 174 -5.10 12.90 -5.73
C PHE A 174 -3.60 13.27 -5.74
N MET A 175 -3.07 13.80 -6.85
CA MET A 175 -1.65 14.17 -6.95
C MET A 175 -1.42 15.69 -6.96
N GLY A 176 -2.48 16.50 -7.13
CA GLY A 176 -2.34 17.91 -7.42
C GLY A 176 -1.85 18.10 -8.86
N ASP A 177 -0.73 18.79 -9.06
CA ASP A 177 -0.06 18.89 -10.36
C ASP A 177 0.76 17.62 -10.60
N ARG A 178 0.24 16.72 -11.43
CA ARG A 178 0.82 15.41 -11.71
C ARG A 178 2.29 15.49 -12.14
N ASP A 179 2.59 16.35 -13.09
CA ASP A 179 3.92 16.38 -13.72
C ASP A 179 4.97 16.93 -12.77
N LYS A 180 4.61 17.94 -11.96
CA LYS A 180 5.46 18.43 -10.89
C LYS A 180 5.70 17.38 -9.82
N VAL A 181 4.65 16.65 -9.40
CA VAL A 181 4.79 15.61 -8.38
C VAL A 181 5.65 14.45 -8.89
N LEU A 182 5.52 14.05 -10.15
CA LEU A 182 6.39 13.01 -10.72
C LEU A 182 7.85 13.46 -10.78
N ALA A 183 8.12 14.73 -11.08
CA ALA A 183 9.47 15.29 -11.00
C ALA A 183 10.00 15.24 -9.57
N LEU A 184 9.18 15.65 -8.58
CA LEU A 184 9.55 15.54 -7.16
C LEU A 184 9.90 14.11 -6.76
N TYR A 185 9.13 13.11 -7.18
CA TYR A 185 9.44 11.69 -6.87
C TYR A 185 10.78 11.27 -7.48
N ARG A 186 11.00 11.56 -8.78
CA ARG A 186 12.24 11.21 -9.48
C ARG A 186 13.46 11.85 -8.81
N ASP A 187 13.34 13.13 -8.46
CA ASP A 187 14.45 13.92 -7.92
C ASP A 187 14.65 13.70 -6.40
N SER A 188 13.69 13.06 -5.73
CA SER A 188 13.78 12.81 -4.28
C SER A 188 14.86 11.78 -3.91
N GLY A 189 15.08 10.79 -4.76
CA GLY A 189 15.90 9.63 -4.44
C GLY A 189 15.24 8.64 -3.49
N LEU A 190 13.93 8.82 -3.17
CA LEU A 190 13.18 7.94 -2.30
C LEU A 190 12.72 6.68 -3.04
N ASP A 191 12.66 5.55 -2.34
CA ASP A 191 12.00 4.34 -2.81
C ASP A 191 10.48 4.51 -2.73
N ILE A 192 9.82 4.65 -3.88
CA ILE A 192 8.40 4.96 -3.93
C ILE A 192 7.54 3.71 -4.04
N ILE A 193 6.59 3.56 -3.11
CA ILE A 193 5.46 2.63 -3.22
C ILE A 193 4.26 3.42 -3.77
N GLY A 194 3.85 3.12 -5.01
CA GLY A 194 2.71 3.77 -5.62
C GLY A 194 1.38 3.29 -5.01
N LYS A 195 0.54 4.22 -4.56
CA LYS A 195 -0.85 3.96 -4.19
C LYS A 195 -1.82 4.72 -5.09
N LYS A 196 -3.12 4.40 -5.00
CA LYS A 196 -4.18 5.04 -5.82
C LYS A 196 -3.93 4.92 -7.33
N VAL A 197 -3.22 3.89 -7.76
CA VAL A 197 -2.81 3.68 -9.17
C VAL A 197 -4.01 3.58 -10.13
N LEU A 198 -5.14 3.07 -9.67
CA LEU A 198 -6.40 3.01 -10.42
C LEU A 198 -7.26 4.28 -10.30
N GLY A 199 -6.75 5.36 -9.67
CA GLY A 199 -7.52 6.60 -9.44
C GLY A 199 -8.85 6.36 -8.72
N ALA A 200 -8.89 5.51 -7.67
CA ALA A 200 -10.09 5.06 -6.98
C ALA A 200 -11.10 4.29 -7.88
N GLY A 201 -10.59 3.61 -8.91
CA GLY A 201 -11.39 2.80 -9.85
C GLY A 201 -11.92 3.56 -11.06
N VAL A 202 -11.38 4.76 -11.32
CA VAL A 202 -11.71 5.56 -12.51
C VAL A 202 -10.89 5.14 -13.73
N ILE A 203 -9.62 4.73 -13.51
CA ILE A 203 -8.68 4.38 -14.57
C ILE A 203 -8.77 2.87 -14.86
N PRO A 204 -8.93 2.45 -16.13
CA PRO A 204 -8.88 1.03 -16.49
C PRO A 204 -7.58 0.37 -16.04
N VAL A 205 -7.67 -0.86 -15.52
CA VAL A 205 -6.54 -1.58 -14.91
C VAL A 205 -5.34 -1.67 -15.84
N LYS A 206 -5.57 -2.03 -17.11
CA LYS A 206 -4.52 -2.16 -18.10
C LYS A 206 -3.77 -0.83 -18.29
N GLU A 207 -4.49 0.25 -18.50
CA GLU A 207 -3.93 1.58 -18.72
C GLU A 207 -3.16 2.09 -17.49
N ALA A 208 -3.68 1.80 -16.28
CA ALA A 208 -3.03 2.17 -15.04
C ALA A 208 -1.67 1.48 -14.87
N PHE A 209 -1.61 0.16 -15.13
CA PHE A 209 -0.36 -0.58 -15.02
C PHE A 209 0.63 -0.28 -16.14
N GLU A 210 0.16 -0.07 -17.39
CA GLU A 210 1.02 0.40 -18.49
C GLU A 210 1.75 1.66 -18.09
N TYR A 211 1.02 2.59 -17.47
CA TYR A 211 1.56 3.86 -17.02
C TYR A 211 2.51 3.70 -15.84
N VAL A 212 2.05 3.11 -14.73
CA VAL A 212 2.84 3.09 -13.49
C VAL A 212 4.11 2.25 -13.62
N PHE A 213 4.08 1.16 -14.41
CA PHE A 213 5.28 0.35 -14.66
C PHE A 213 6.23 0.96 -15.70
N SER A 214 5.83 2.04 -16.42
CA SER A 214 6.75 2.81 -17.26
C SER A 214 7.61 3.78 -16.45
N LEU A 215 7.28 4.01 -15.18
CA LEU A 215 8.00 4.91 -14.29
C LEU A 215 9.06 4.12 -13.51
N ASP A 216 10.32 4.30 -13.85
CA ASP A 216 11.46 3.55 -13.31
C ASP A 216 11.73 3.79 -11.81
N PHE A 217 11.32 4.97 -11.31
CA PHE A 217 11.42 5.34 -9.89
C PHE A 217 10.31 4.76 -9.00
N ILE A 218 9.27 4.10 -9.57
CA ILE A 218 8.24 3.41 -8.80
C ILE A 218 8.66 1.96 -8.56
N LYS A 219 9.03 1.65 -7.33
CA LYS A 219 9.53 0.32 -6.95
C LYS A 219 8.42 -0.72 -6.83
N SER A 220 7.36 -0.39 -6.08
CA SER A 220 6.23 -1.28 -5.83
C SER A 220 4.91 -0.52 -5.94
N VAL A 221 3.80 -1.24 -6.10
CA VAL A 221 2.45 -0.65 -6.13
C VAL A 221 1.49 -1.40 -5.23
N ALA A 222 0.63 -0.66 -4.53
CA ALA A 222 -0.46 -1.21 -3.73
C ALA A 222 -1.79 -0.97 -4.44
N VAL A 223 -2.52 -2.04 -4.74
CA VAL A 223 -3.77 -1.99 -5.52
C VAL A 223 -4.93 -2.53 -4.69
N GLY A 224 -5.90 -1.65 -4.39
CA GLY A 224 -7.12 -2.05 -3.72
C GLY A 224 -8.00 -2.89 -4.62
N ILE A 225 -8.55 -3.97 -4.08
CA ILE A 225 -9.53 -4.85 -4.73
C ILE A 225 -10.70 -5.09 -3.79
N ALA A 226 -11.89 -5.29 -4.33
CA ALA A 226 -13.10 -5.45 -3.54
C ALA A 226 -13.88 -6.74 -3.89
N SER A 227 -13.34 -7.60 -4.76
CA SER A 227 -13.94 -8.90 -5.07
C SER A 227 -12.90 -9.87 -5.63
N ILE A 228 -13.24 -11.17 -5.60
CA ILE A 228 -12.42 -12.23 -6.23
C ILE A 228 -12.26 -11.98 -7.73
N LYS A 229 -13.34 -11.53 -8.41
CA LYS A 229 -13.28 -11.22 -9.84
C LYS A 229 -12.32 -10.07 -10.14
N GLU A 230 -12.36 -8.99 -9.33
CA GLU A 230 -11.41 -7.89 -9.46
C GLU A 230 -9.98 -8.34 -9.18
N ALA A 231 -9.77 -9.22 -8.20
CA ALA A 231 -8.45 -9.78 -7.89
C ALA A 231 -7.88 -10.55 -9.09
N GLU A 232 -8.67 -11.45 -9.67
CA GLU A 232 -8.26 -12.25 -10.83
C GLU A 232 -7.91 -11.39 -12.04
N GLU A 233 -8.78 -10.45 -12.39
CA GLU A 233 -8.58 -9.53 -13.51
C GLU A 233 -7.36 -8.64 -13.29
N THR A 234 -7.29 -7.97 -12.14
CA THR A 234 -6.25 -6.99 -11.83
C THR A 234 -4.87 -7.65 -11.79
N PHE A 235 -4.74 -8.75 -11.06
CA PHE A 235 -3.42 -9.38 -10.89
C PHE A 235 -2.99 -10.19 -12.12
N SER A 236 -3.92 -10.71 -12.93
CA SER A 236 -3.58 -11.31 -14.23
C SER A 236 -2.99 -10.27 -15.19
N ILE A 237 -3.60 -9.09 -15.28
CA ILE A 237 -3.11 -8.00 -16.12
C ILE A 237 -1.72 -7.53 -15.63
N ALA A 238 -1.56 -7.31 -14.32
CA ALA A 238 -0.27 -6.90 -13.74
C ALA A 238 0.84 -7.92 -14.01
N TYR A 239 0.54 -9.21 -13.80
CA TYR A 239 1.49 -10.31 -14.03
C TYR A 239 1.94 -10.40 -15.48
N ASN A 240 0.99 -10.37 -16.41
CA ASN A 240 1.30 -10.44 -17.85
C ASN A 240 2.16 -9.25 -18.31
N MET A 241 1.88 -8.03 -17.77
CA MET A 241 2.66 -6.85 -18.13
C MET A 241 4.09 -6.88 -17.61
N ILE A 242 4.29 -7.38 -16.40
CA ILE A 242 5.64 -7.48 -15.83
C ILE A 242 6.48 -8.48 -16.63
N ASN A 243 5.92 -9.67 -16.90
CA ASN A 243 6.63 -10.72 -17.62
C ASN A 243 6.83 -10.44 -19.14
N SER A 244 6.03 -9.54 -19.72
CA SER A 244 6.24 -9.15 -21.13
C SER A 244 7.33 -8.09 -21.33
N ARG A 245 7.89 -7.57 -20.25
CA ARG A 245 8.96 -6.55 -20.25
C ARG A 245 10.36 -7.14 -19.92
N GLU A 246 10.38 -8.39 -19.43
CA GLU A 246 11.57 -9.20 -19.29
C GLU A 246 11.90 -9.92 -20.62
#